data_114c0d115f06d57060ab96835974e207
#
_entry.id   114c0d115f06d57060ab96835974e207
#
_cell.length_a   1.000
_cell.length_b   1.000
_cell.length_c   1.000
_cell.angle_alpha   90.00
_cell.angle_beta   90.00
_cell.angle_gamma   90.00
#
_symmetry.space_group_name_H-M   'P 1'
#
loop_
_entity.id
_entity.type
_entity.pdbx_description
1 polymer ?
#
loop_
_entity_poly.entity_id
_entity_poly.type
_entity_poly.pdbx_seq_one_letter_code
_entity_poly.pdbx_strand_id
1 'polypeptide(L)'
;MMDGMSAQWQKERAESQMTLGKLIERLESLPPETMLDLAEPHSYRGYYSDLAFEKGDEITAAAALTMCRAAMGEVFQGYKGGDFQMGRNTPVWRASYGCCGQKIMGVRDDGTLELADDE
;
A
#
# COMPACT_ATOMS: atom_id res chain seq x y z
N MET A 1 -19.26 0.38 -18.32
CA MET A 1 -20.06 0.85 -17.17
C MET A 1 -19.56 0.30 -15.86
N MET A 2 -19.32 -0.98 -15.80
CA MET A 2 -18.73 -1.57 -14.58
C MET A 2 -17.39 -0.93 -14.24
N ASP A 3 -16.61 -0.65 -15.26
CA ASP A 3 -15.29 -0.04 -15.09
C ASP A 3 -15.38 1.33 -14.45
N GLY A 4 -16.41 2.11 -14.79
CA GLY A 4 -16.58 3.42 -14.20
C GLY A 4 -16.82 3.37 -12.70
N MET A 5 -17.60 2.38 -12.23
CA MET A 5 -17.85 2.21 -10.81
C MET A 5 -16.58 1.77 -10.07
N SER A 6 -15.84 0.84 -10.63
CA SER A 6 -14.59 0.37 -10.02
C SER A 6 -13.58 1.50 -9.91
N ALA A 7 -13.43 2.30 -10.95
CA ALA A 7 -12.53 3.45 -10.95
C ALA A 7 -12.94 4.47 -9.90
N GLN A 8 -14.24 4.70 -9.73
CA GLN A 8 -14.76 5.65 -8.74
C GLN A 8 -14.45 5.17 -7.32
N TRP A 9 -14.64 3.88 -7.05
CA TRP A 9 -14.34 3.30 -5.75
C TRP A 9 -12.86 3.47 -5.40
N GLN A 10 -11.99 3.16 -6.35
CA GLN A 10 -10.56 3.28 -6.15
C GLN A 10 -10.14 4.73 -5.92
N LYS A 11 -10.76 5.65 -6.67
CA LYS A 11 -10.50 7.08 -6.51
C LYS A 11 -10.88 7.57 -5.12
N GLU A 12 -12.05 7.14 -4.61
CA GLU A 12 -12.49 7.53 -3.28
C GLU A 12 -11.54 7.05 -2.21
N ARG A 13 -11.05 5.82 -2.30
CA ARG A 13 -10.07 5.31 -1.35
C ARG A 13 -8.73 6.02 -1.47
N ALA A 14 -8.33 6.36 -2.70
CA ALA A 14 -7.09 7.10 -2.94
C ALA A 14 -7.13 8.49 -2.32
N GLU A 15 -8.32 9.10 -2.21
CA GLU A 15 -8.47 10.39 -1.56
C GLU A 15 -8.49 10.28 -0.04
N SER A 16 -8.90 9.12 0.49
CA SER A 16 -9.05 8.91 1.93
C SER A 16 -7.81 8.32 2.59
N GLN A 17 -6.83 7.90 1.81
CA GLN A 17 -5.62 7.27 2.32
C GLN A 17 -4.46 7.43 1.35
N MET A 18 -3.27 7.05 1.79
CA MET A 18 -2.09 7.13 0.95
C MET A 18 -2.19 6.16 -0.23
N THR A 19 -1.59 6.55 -1.37
CA THR A 19 -1.49 5.67 -2.53
C THR A 19 -0.05 5.20 -2.68
N LEU A 20 0.16 4.17 -3.51
CA LEU A 20 1.50 3.65 -3.76
C LEU A 20 2.44 4.74 -4.28
N GLY A 21 1.96 5.58 -5.20
CA GLY A 21 2.78 6.69 -5.71
C GLY A 21 3.17 7.67 -4.64
N LYS A 22 2.21 8.04 -3.78
CA LYS A 22 2.48 8.97 -2.67
C LYS A 22 3.42 8.35 -1.64
N LEU A 23 3.27 7.04 -1.39
CA LEU A 23 4.16 6.35 -0.48
C LEU A 23 5.60 6.35 -1.00
N ILE A 24 5.78 6.10 -2.29
CA ILE A 24 7.09 6.16 -2.93
C ILE A 24 7.70 7.55 -2.76
N GLU A 25 6.95 8.60 -3.06
CA GLU A 25 7.43 9.97 -2.92
C GLU A 25 7.84 10.27 -1.48
N ARG A 26 7.05 9.81 -0.52
CA ARG A 26 7.36 10.02 0.89
C ARG A 26 8.63 9.29 1.30
N LEU A 27 8.79 8.04 0.86
CA LEU A 27 9.99 7.27 1.17
C LEU A 27 11.24 7.90 0.54
N GLU A 28 11.10 8.49 -0.64
CA GLU A 28 12.20 9.20 -1.28
C GLU A 28 12.66 10.42 -0.48
N SER A 29 11.75 11.00 0.29
CA SER A 29 12.05 12.18 1.10
C SER A 29 12.64 11.86 2.46
N LEU A 30 12.61 10.59 2.88
CA LEU A 30 13.13 10.18 4.18
C LEU A 30 14.61 9.78 4.09
N PRO A 31 15.36 9.92 5.19
CA PRO A 31 16.71 9.36 5.23
C PRO A 31 16.64 7.84 4.95
N PRO A 32 17.54 7.31 4.13
CA PRO A 32 17.46 5.90 3.72
C PRO A 32 17.56 4.88 4.85
N GLU A 33 18.14 5.27 5.97
CA GLU A 33 18.27 4.39 7.15
C GLU A 33 17.06 4.43 8.09
N THR A 34 16.04 5.26 7.80
CA THR A 34 14.83 5.32 8.61
C THR A 34 14.13 3.96 8.61
N MET A 35 13.76 3.46 9.78
CA MET A 35 13.13 2.14 9.90
C MET A 35 11.61 2.22 9.82
N LEU A 36 11.01 1.32 9.07
CA LEU A 36 9.55 1.24 8.90
C LEU A 36 9.07 -0.19 9.08
N ASP A 37 7.83 -0.33 9.55
CA ASP A 37 7.19 -1.63 9.76
C ASP A 37 6.34 -1.98 8.54
N LEU A 38 7.00 -2.33 7.43
CA LEU A 38 6.38 -2.75 6.19
C LEU A 38 7.07 -4.03 5.73
N ALA A 39 6.28 -5.09 5.55
CA ALA A 39 6.78 -6.37 5.05
C ALA A 39 6.14 -6.70 3.71
N GLU A 40 6.25 -7.92 3.26
CA GLU A 40 5.86 -8.35 1.92
C GLU A 40 4.55 -7.76 1.40
N PRO A 41 4.58 -7.10 0.23
CA PRO A 41 3.37 -6.56 -0.37
C PRO A 41 2.56 -7.67 -1.06
N HIS A 42 1.24 -7.53 -1.02
CA HIS A 42 0.32 -8.45 -1.70
C HIS A 42 -1.00 -7.74 -1.98
N SER A 43 -1.85 -8.37 -2.80
CA SER A 43 -3.20 -7.86 -3.04
C SER A 43 -3.98 -7.91 -1.72
N TYR A 44 -4.62 -6.79 -1.36
CA TYR A 44 -5.37 -6.72 -0.11
C TYR A 44 -6.65 -7.55 -0.19
N ARG A 45 -6.88 -8.42 0.78
CA ARG A 45 -8.03 -9.33 0.75
C ARG A 45 -9.37 -8.62 0.83
N GLY A 46 -9.42 -7.46 1.42
CA GLY A 46 -10.65 -6.65 1.48
C GLY A 46 -10.96 -5.95 0.17
N TYR A 47 -9.93 -5.50 -0.53
CA TYR A 47 -10.04 -4.80 -1.82
C TYR A 47 -8.89 -5.29 -2.70
N TYR A 48 -9.15 -6.29 -3.53
CA TYR A 48 -8.10 -6.98 -4.28
C TYR A 48 -7.27 -6.09 -5.20
N SER A 49 -7.82 -4.97 -5.63
CA SER A 49 -7.09 -4.01 -6.46
C SER A 49 -6.16 -3.10 -5.64
N ASP A 50 -6.23 -3.16 -4.32
CA ASP A 50 -5.39 -2.37 -3.44
C ASP A 50 -4.18 -3.21 -3.02
N LEU A 51 -3.11 -2.54 -2.58
CA LEU A 51 -1.88 -3.19 -2.17
C LEU A 51 -1.77 -3.15 -0.65
N ALA A 52 -1.48 -4.28 -0.04
CA ALA A 52 -1.29 -4.38 1.40
C ALA A 52 0.14 -4.80 1.72
N PHE A 53 0.67 -4.26 2.81
CA PHE A 53 1.98 -4.65 3.34
C PHE A 53 1.76 -5.36 4.67
N GLU A 54 2.33 -6.54 4.81
CA GLU A 54 2.20 -7.30 6.05
C GLU A 54 2.96 -6.65 7.19
N LYS A 55 2.50 -6.88 8.39
CA LYS A 55 3.24 -6.56 9.60
C LYS A 55 4.41 -7.54 9.72
N GLY A 56 5.59 -7.02 9.96
CA GLY A 56 6.76 -7.88 10.05
C GLY A 56 7.93 -7.15 10.69
N ASP A 57 9.11 -7.61 10.37
CA ASP A 57 10.32 -6.96 10.85
C ASP A 57 10.47 -5.58 10.22
N GLU A 58 11.05 -4.66 10.97
CA GLU A 58 11.31 -3.33 10.42
C GLU A 58 12.35 -3.41 9.30
N ILE A 59 12.12 -2.60 8.25
CA ILE A 59 13.04 -2.47 7.13
C ILE A 59 13.41 -1.00 6.96
N THR A 60 14.52 -0.74 6.29
CA THR A 60 14.95 0.64 6.04
C THR A 60 14.05 1.30 5.00
N ALA A 61 14.01 2.63 5.01
CA ALA A 61 13.29 3.39 3.98
C ALA A 61 13.82 3.04 2.59
N ALA A 62 15.13 2.84 2.46
CA ALA A 62 15.72 2.44 1.17
C ALA A 62 15.18 1.08 0.72
N ALA A 63 15.09 0.10 1.62
CA ALA A 63 14.55 -1.22 1.30
C ALA A 63 13.05 -1.13 0.98
N ALA A 64 12.30 -0.36 1.77
CA ALA A 64 10.87 -0.16 1.54
C ALA A 64 10.63 0.51 0.18
N LEU A 65 11.45 1.49 -0.18
CA LEU A 65 11.35 2.18 -1.46
C LEU A 65 11.60 1.22 -2.62
N THR A 66 12.61 0.36 -2.51
CA THR A 66 12.89 -0.65 -3.53
C THR A 66 11.70 -1.60 -3.70
N MET A 67 11.11 -2.03 -2.59
CA MET A 67 9.94 -2.91 -2.58
C MET A 67 8.73 -2.22 -3.24
N CYS A 68 8.49 -0.96 -2.92
CA CYS A 68 7.39 -0.20 -3.50
C CYS A 68 7.57 0.05 -4.99
N ARG A 69 8.78 0.36 -5.42
CA ARG A 69 9.09 0.55 -6.84
C ARG A 69 8.92 -0.76 -7.62
N ALA A 70 9.30 -1.87 -7.02
CA ALA A 70 9.11 -3.19 -7.64
C ALA A 70 7.62 -3.53 -7.78
N ALA A 71 6.79 -3.08 -6.84
CA ALA A 71 5.35 -3.32 -6.89
C ALA A 71 4.65 -2.44 -7.94
N MET A 72 5.23 -1.29 -8.26
CA MET A 72 4.64 -0.37 -9.24
C MET A 72 4.56 -1.03 -10.61
N GLY A 73 3.36 -1.15 -11.15
CA GLY A 73 3.15 -1.78 -12.45
C GLY A 73 3.09 -3.30 -12.43
N GLU A 74 3.38 -3.91 -11.29
CA GLU A 74 3.34 -5.38 -11.16
C GLU A 74 1.90 -5.86 -11.02
N VAL A 75 1.67 -7.11 -11.42
CA VAL A 75 0.36 -7.77 -11.30
C VAL A 75 0.40 -8.68 -10.09
N PHE A 76 -0.54 -8.48 -9.18
CA PHE A 76 -0.68 -9.31 -7.98
C PHE A 76 -1.96 -10.13 -8.10
N GLN A 77 -1.87 -11.40 -7.73
CA GLN A 77 -3.03 -12.29 -7.77
C GLN A 77 -3.87 -12.12 -6.50
N GLY A 78 -5.18 -11.95 -6.68
CA GLY A 78 -6.11 -11.84 -5.57
C GLY A 78 -6.33 -13.18 -4.88
N TYR A 79 -6.80 -13.13 -3.65
CA TYR A 79 -7.01 -14.34 -2.83
C TYR A 79 -7.94 -15.36 -3.51
N LYS A 80 -8.98 -14.86 -4.17
CA LYS A 80 -9.95 -15.73 -4.87
C LYS A 80 -9.65 -15.85 -6.35
N GLY A 81 -8.47 -15.47 -6.78
CA GLY A 81 -8.07 -15.44 -8.18
C GLY A 81 -8.23 -14.06 -8.78
N GLY A 82 -7.91 -13.94 -10.06
CA GLY A 82 -7.91 -12.66 -10.75
C GLY A 82 -6.59 -11.92 -10.58
N ASP A 83 -6.22 -11.18 -11.61
CA ASP A 83 -4.97 -10.42 -11.64
C ASP A 83 -5.26 -8.94 -11.45
N PHE A 84 -4.49 -8.28 -10.60
CA PHE A 84 -4.67 -6.86 -10.28
C PHE A 84 -3.34 -6.14 -10.42
N GLN A 85 -3.29 -5.21 -11.36
CA GLN A 85 -2.08 -4.43 -11.61
C GLN A 85 -2.03 -3.23 -10.67
N MET A 86 -0.91 -3.04 -10.01
CA MET A 86 -0.71 -1.92 -9.08
C MET A 86 -0.17 -0.70 -9.82
N GLY A 87 -0.60 0.48 -9.41
CA GLY A 87 -0.20 1.74 -10.04
C GLY A 87 -0.08 2.86 -9.03
N ARG A 88 0.17 4.07 -9.52
CA ARG A 88 0.39 5.23 -8.67
C ARG A 88 -0.79 5.53 -7.75
N ASN A 89 -2.01 5.29 -8.23
CA ASN A 89 -3.23 5.61 -7.47
C ASN A 89 -3.76 4.41 -6.67
N THR A 90 -3.02 3.33 -6.61
CA THR A 90 -3.41 2.15 -5.84
C THR A 90 -3.34 2.48 -4.35
N PRO A 91 -4.45 2.41 -3.61
CA PRO A 91 -4.42 2.64 -2.16
C PRO A 91 -3.58 1.59 -1.45
N VAL A 92 -2.89 2.00 -0.39
CA VAL A 92 -2.01 1.11 0.35
C VAL A 92 -2.52 0.88 1.77
N TRP A 93 -2.32 -0.33 2.26
CA TRP A 93 -2.80 -0.80 3.54
C TRP A 93 -1.67 -1.49 4.30
N ARG A 94 -1.77 -1.50 5.61
CA ARG A 94 -0.91 -2.33 6.44
C ARG A 94 -1.79 -3.41 7.05
N ALA A 95 -1.62 -4.64 6.58
CA ALA A 95 -2.47 -5.74 6.96
C ALA A 95 -1.82 -6.63 8.02
N SER A 96 -2.63 -7.43 8.68
CA SER A 96 -2.16 -8.52 9.54
C SER A 96 -2.70 -9.82 8.94
N TYR A 97 -1.78 -10.70 8.54
CA TYR A 97 -2.13 -12.01 7.97
C TYR A 97 -3.00 -11.89 6.70
N GLY A 98 -2.79 -10.84 5.92
CA GLY A 98 -3.44 -10.66 4.63
C GLY A 98 -4.87 -10.14 4.68
N CYS A 99 -5.47 -10.02 5.84
CA CYS A 99 -6.82 -9.47 5.99
C CYS A 99 -6.84 -8.49 7.16
N CYS A 100 -7.95 -7.81 7.35
CA CYS A 100 -8.16 -6.94 8.49
C CYS A 100 -7.05 -5.89 8.64
N GLY A 101 -6.77 -5.16 7.53
CA GLY A 101 -5.74 -4.16 7.52
C GLY A 101 -6.23 -2.78 7.95
N GLN A 102 -5.28 -1.89 8.11
CA GLN A 102 -5.53 -0.49 8.37
C GLN A 102 -5.02 0.35 7.21
N LYS A 103 -5.70 1.44 6.93
CA LYS A 103 -5.29 2.36 5.87
C LYS A 103 -3.97 3.02 6.27
N ILE A 104 -3.03 3.07 5.33
CA ILE A 104 -1.81 3.86 5.54
C ILE A 104 -2.14 5.30 5.18
N MET A 105 -2.19 6.17 6.17
CA MET A 105 -2.54 7.58 5.98
C MET A 105 -1.31 8.44 5.72
N GLY A 106 -0.16 8.04 6.21
CA GLY A 106 1.07 8.78 6.05
C GLY A 106 2.22 8.07 6.75
N VAL A 107 3.40 8.64 6.62
CA VAL A 107 4.62 8.16 7.27
C VAL A 107 5.28 9.36 7.94
N ARG A 108 5.52 9.24 9.24
CA ARG A 108 6.18 10.30 9.99
C ARG A 108 7.68 10.33 9.70
N ASP A 109 8.34 11.42 10.10
CA ASP A 109 9.77 11.60 9.84
C ASP A 109 10.63 10.52 10.47
N ASP A 110 10.16 9.89 11.54
CA ASP A 110 10.87 8.82 12.23
C ASP A 110 10.55 7.42 11.65
N GLY A 111 9.71 7.37 10.62
CA GLY A 111 9.31 6.12 10.00
C GLY A 111 8.03 5.51 10.55
N THR A 112 7.43 6.12 11.58
CA THR A 112 6.18 5.62 12.15
C THR A 112 5.05 5.78 11.16
N LEU A 113 4.31 4.70 10.92
CA LEU A 113 3.15 4.74 10.02
C LEU A 113 1.96 5.38 10.71
N GLU A 114 1.28 6.27 9.98
CA GLU A 114 0.01 6.82 10.42
C GLU A 114 -1.08 5.95 9.83
N LEU A 115 -1.80 5.25 10.69
CA LEU A 115 -2.78 4.25 10.28
C LEU A 115 -4.18 4.65 10.74
N ALA A 116 -5.18 4.23 9.98
CA ALA A 116 -6.59 4.46 10.30
C ALA A 116 -7.40 3.21 9.97
N ASP A 117 -8.43 2.98 10.76
CA ASP A 117 -9.32 1.84 10.51
C ASP A 117 -10.18 2.07 9.28
N ASP A 118 -10.58 0.97 8.64
CA ASP A 118 -11.46 1.02 7.48
C ASP A 118 -12.91 1.12 7.95
N GLU A 119 -13.42 2.32 7.95
CA GLU A 119 -14.83 2.56 8.29
C GLU A 119 -15.48 3.50 7.32
#